data_6d0c88b3823e1b4025549588cd6e5b28
#
_entry.id   6d0c88b3823e1b4025549588cd6e5b28
#
_cell.length_a   1.000
_cell.length_b   1.000
_cell.length_c   1.000
_cell.angle_alpha   90.00
_cell.angle_beta   90.00
_cell.angle_gamma   90.00
#
_symmetry.space_group_name_H-M   'P 1'
#
loop_
_entity.id
_entity.type
_entity.pdbx_description
1 polymer ?
#
loop_
_entity_poly.entity_id
_entity_poly.type
_entity_poly.pdbx_seq_one_letter_code
_entity_poly.pdbx_strand_id
1 'polypeptide(L)'
;MKKVLALVLLIILALCLVCCGKDKEGICISVDGEKSTGGALTGEISLKKLSGEYTLYFGDANGEALQGYTKIGEINENTPYKMEKLVIPPDAKTIVAATGEGGTYFAKIPEEYLLNKENAFIFGALSDIHFNKYNKVAEDDAVVAFNNALDYYEKIGADMVGVAGDLSNDGELSAYTKYNEAISGRSFPVYTVTGNHDYNAYKDKSWQENISVGIKGCEFAPNGLDFAFYPNGPDGDVFAFLNITFYSYSYFEKTRPVVSINEQIPWLEGILKAHTDDQVYVFFHLFMCGPDGQSHTGVGNLMNPGGYTYPLPFQKGNSDERRIRRFFKEYKNVVFLSGHSHWAFEMERYNEETNFSNFNGEYCYMVHIPSVTEPRWIEDEDTERTGKNGELSQGWTIYDYGDTVVLVPVDFLSGTVYTEYMEIIHK
;
A
#
# COMPACT_ATOMS: atom_id res chain seq x y z
N MET A 1 52.18 4.22 -4.95
CA MET A 1 51.02 3.33 -5.13
C MET A 1 50.64 2.56 -3.87
N LYS A 2 51.51 1.97 -3.06
CA LYS A 2 51.14 1.20 -1.85
C LYS A 2 50.59 2.07 -0.70
N LYS A 3 50.89 3.37 -0.60
CA LYS A 3 50.35 4.26 0.45
C LYS A 3 48.95 4.82 0.11
N VAL A 4 48.56 4.90 -1.17
CA VAL A 4 47.22 5.31 -1.59
C VAL A 4 46.22 4.17 -1.42
N LEU A 5 46.68 2.92 -1.62
CA LEU A 5 45.83 1.74 -1.42
C LEU A 5 45.48 1.51 0.05
N ALA A 6 46.39 1.85 0.98
CA ALA A 6 46.12 1.74 2.42
C ALA A 6 45.17 2.82 2.93
N LEU A 7 45.13 4.01 2.30
CA LEU A 7 44.22 5.09 2.66
C LEU A 7 42.80 4.82 2.14
N VAL A 8 42.65 4.20 0.96
CA VAL A 8 41.37 3.79 0.39
C VAL A 8 40.78 2.60 1.16
N LEU A 9 41.61 1.66 1.66
CA LEU A 9 41.14 0.56 2.51
C LEU A 9 40.72 1.04 3.92
N LEU A 10 41.25 2.16 4.42
CA LEU A 10 40.83 2.74 5.72
C LEU A 10 39.55 3.55 5.62
N ILE A 11 39.18 4.01 4.44
CA ILE A 11 37.90 4.74 4.19
C ILE A 11 36.72 3.76 3.99
N ILE A 12 37.00 2.53 3.54
CA ILE A 12 35.97 1.49 3.34
C ILE A 12 35.58 0.80 4.68
N LEU A 13 36.30 1.04 5.76
CA LEU A 13 35.98 0.50 7.11
C LEU A 13 35.35 1.55 8.06
N ALA A 14 34.89 2.68 7.56
CA ALA A 14 34.01 3.56 8.30
C ALA A 14 32.57 3.02 8.23
N LEU A 15 32.34 1.80 8.69
CA LEU A 15 31.08 1.35 9.22
C LEU A 15 30.66 2.39 10.27
N CYS A 16 29.61 3.16 9.99
CA CYS A 16 29.04 4.06 10.97
C CYS A 16 28.51 3.25 12.15
N LEU A 17 29.39 2.95 13.11
CA LEU A 17 28.98 2.49 14.42
C LEU A 17 28.40 3.68 15.17
N VAL A 18 27.12 3.94 15.00
CA VAL A 18 26.36 4.82 15.90
C VAL A 18 26.14 4.04 17.19
N CYS A 19 27.24 3.88 17.95
CA CYS A 19 27.18 3.29 19.26
C CYS A 19 26.97 4.37 20.32
N CYS A 20 26.13 4.09 21.31
CA CYS A 20 26.26 4.71 22.63
C CYS A 20 27.75 4.78 22.98
N GLY A 21 28.23 5.91 23.55
CA GLY A 21 29.63 6.16 23.89
C GLY A 21 30.33 4.94 24.50
N LYS A 22 31.64 4.83 24.33
CA LYS A 22 32.48 3.61 24.54
C LYS A 22 32.19 2.81 25.82
N ASP A 23 31.56 3.41 26.83
CA ASP A 23 31.35 2.82 28.18
C ASP A 23 29.89 2.71 28.64
N LYS A 24 28.89 3.11 27.86
CA LYS A 24 27.47 3.05 28.25
C LYS A 24 26.79 1.74 27.82
N GLU A 25 25.91 1.26 28.68
CA GLU A 25 24.95 0.20 28.34
C GLU A 25 23.93 0.73 27.33
N GLY A 26 23.46 -0.13 26.42
CA GLY A 26 22.48 0.28 25.42
C GLY A 26 22.38 -0.67 24.24
N ILE A 27 21.74 -0.18 23.17
CA ILE A 27 21.71 -0.86 21.88
C ILE A 27 22.66 -0.20 20.88
N CYS A 28 23.11 -0.97 19.92
CA CYS A 28 24.02 -0.54 18.88
C CYS A 28 23.43 -0.90 17.50
N ILE A 29 23.34 0.09 16.62
CA ILE A 29 22.92 -0.11 15.24
C ILE A 29 24.17 -0.13 14.37
N SER A 30 24.42 -1.24 13.70
CA SER A 30 25.48 -1.40 12.71
C SER A 30 24.84 -1.44 11.32
N VAL A 31 25.10 -0.43 10.51
CA VAL A 31 24.47 -0.27 9.20
C VAL A 31 25.45 -0.70 8.09
N ASP A 32 24.98 -1.54 7.17
CA ASP A 32 25.67 -1.82 5.91
C ASP A 32 25.34 -0.69 4.91
N GLY A 33 26.24 0.28 4.82
CA GLY A 33 26.03 1.49 4.01
C GLY A 33 25.97 1.23 2.49
N GLU A 34 26.44 0.05 2.01
CA GLU A 34 26.33 -0.30 0.59
C GLU A 34 24.96 -0.84 0.23
N LYS A 35 24.22 -1.36 1.23
CA LYS A 35 22.89 -1.96 1.05
C LYS A 35 21.75 -1.15 1.65
N SER A 36 22.06 -0.14 2.45
CA SER A 36 21.08 0.77 3.03
C SER A 36 20.84 1.96 2.13
N THR A 37 19.61 2.46 2.14
CA THR A 37 19.17 3.59 1.31
C THR A 37 18.38 4.57 2.17
N GLY A 38 18.10 5.76 1.66
CA GLY A 38 17.14 6.65 2.32
C GLY A 38 15.80 5.92 2.55
N GLY A 39 15.34 5.88 3.79
CA GLY A 39 14.12 5.18 4.20
C GLY A 39 14.25 3.69 4.52
N ALA A 40 15.42 3.04 4.35
CA ALA A 40 15.58 1.64 4.72
C ALA A 40 17.00 1.29 5.21
N LEU A 41 17.08 0.42 6.21
CA LEU A 41 18.32 -0.06 6.81
C LEU A 41 18.57 -1.53 6.50
N THR A 42 19.82 -1.84 6.18
CA THR A 42 20.37 -3.19 6.16
C THR A 42 21.54 -3.25 7.14
N GLY A 43 21.63 -4.33 7.92
CA GLY A 43 22.68 -4.45 8.94
C GLY A 43 22.23 -5.22 10.17
N GLU A 44 22.61 -4.75 11.36
CA GLU A 44 22.38 -5.47 12.60
C GLU A 44 22.11 -4.52 13.78
N ILE A 45 21.17 -4.90 14.66
CA ILE A 45 20.97 -4.28 15.96
C ILE A 45 21.45 -5.27 17.02
N SER A 46 22.36 -4.83 17.89
CA SER A 46 22.94 -5.65 18.94
C SER A 46 22.85 -4.98 20.32
N LEU A 47 22.88 -5.80 21.38
CA LEU A 47 22.98 -5.31 22.76
C LEU A 47 24.43 -5.04 23.13
N LYS A 48 24.65 -3.98 23.90
CA LYS A 48 25.96 -3.60 24.43
C LYS A 48 25.92 -3.55 25.94
N LYS A 49 26.63 -4.49 26.58
CA LYS A 49 26.68 -4.61 28.06
C LYS A 49 25.31 -4.79 28.72
N LEU A 50 24.32 -5.23 27.97
CA LEU A 50 22.99 -5.58 28.44
C LEU A 50 22.81 -7.08 28.34
N SER A 51 22.03 -7.66 29.26
CA SER A 51 21.61 -9.06 29.23
C SER A 51 20.11 -9.17 29.34
N GLY A 52 19.54 -10.27 28.89
CA GLY A 52 18.10 -10.51 28.87
C GLY A 52 17.45 -10.30 27.52
N GLU A 53 16.13 -10.37 27.49
CA GLU A 53 15.31 -10.26 26.30
C GLU A 53 14.72 -8.86 26.17
N TYR A 54 14.79 -8.30 24.97
CA TYR A 54 14.25 -6.99 24.63
C TYR A 54 13.42 -7.07 23.37
N THR A 55 12.31 -6.33 23.34
CA THR A 55 11.51 -6.09 22.15
C THR A 55 11.91 -4.77 21.51
N LEU A 56 12.11 -4.77 20.19
CA LEU A 56 12.50 -3.61 19.40
C LEU A 56 11.29 -2.90 18.83
N TYR A 57 11.30 -1.57 18.89
CA TYR A 57 10.29 -0.68 18.33
C TYR A 57 10.95 0.50 17.61
N PHE A 58 10.24 1.11 16.69
CA PHE A 58 10.60 2.47 16.24
C PHE A 58 10.26 3.48 17.34
N GLY A 59 11.06 4.51 17.45
CA GLY A 59 10.90 5.57 18.44
C GLY A 59 11.04 6.97 17.87
N ASP A 60 10.53 7.93 18.63
CA ASP A 60 10.66 9.35 18.35
C ASP A 60 12.08 9.89 18.65
N ALA A 61 12.27 11.21 18.53
CA ALA A 61 13.56 11.85 18.80
C ALA A 61 14.00 11.78 20.28
N ASN A 62 13.08 11.53 21.21
CA ASN A 62 13.34 11.40 22.64
C ASN A 62 13.65 9.96 23.07
N GLY A 63 13.47 8.99 22.16
CA GLY A 63 13.62 7.56 22.44
C GLY A 63 12.37 6.94 23.06
N GLU A 64 11.21 7.53 22.85
CA GLU A 64 9.93 6.95 23.22
C GLU A 64 9.38 6.15 22.03
N ALA A 65 8.90 4.92 22.28
CA ALA A 65 8.34 4.08 21.24
C ALA A 65 7.13 4.76 20.57
N LEU A 66 7.08 4.71 19.24
CA LEU A 66 5.97 5.26 18.47
C LEU A 66 4.68 4.51 18.81
N GLN A 67 3.66 5.27 19.21
CA GLN A 67 2.37 4.71 19.58
C GLN A 67 1.65 4.15 18.36
N GLY A 68 1.06 2.97 18.51
CA GLY A 68 0.33 2.28 17.45
C GLY A 68 1.20 1.44 16.50
N TYR A 69 2.52 1.59 16.50
CA TYR A 69 3.40 0.77 15.66
C TYR A 69 3.61 -0.62 16.28
N THR A 70 3.55 -1.68 15.46
CA THR A 70 3.92 -3.03 15.87
C THR A 70 5.43 -3.12 16.15
N LYS A 71 5.85 -4.19 16.84
CA LYS A 71 7.28 -4.42 17.12
C LYS A 71 8.08 -4.64 15.83
N ILE A 72 9.34 -4.21 15.81
CA ILE A 72 10.31 -4.56 14.77
C ILE A 72 10.73 -6.03 14.92
N GLY A 73 10.99 -6.48 16.15
CA GLY A 73 11.45 -7.81 16.44
C GLY A 73 11.94 -7.97 17.88
N GLU A 74 12.67 -9.04 18.15
CA GLU A 74 13.19 -9.38 19.49
C GLU A 74 14.71 -9.57 19.42
N ILE A 75 15.40 -9.26 20.52
CA ILE A 75 16.84 -9.30 20.63
C ILE A 75 17.28 -9.73 22.03
N ASN A 76 18.40 -10.46 22.13
CA ASN A 76 19.07 -10.75 23.39
C ASN A 76 20.61 -10.67 23.22
N GLU A 77 21.36 -10.87 24.29
CA GLU A 77 22.83 -10.77 24.28
C GLU A 77 23.53 -11.75 23.34
N ASN A 78 22.86 -12.84 22.94
CA ASN A 78 23.41 -13.89 22.08
C ASN A 78 22.84 -13.87 20.66
N THR A 79 21.73 -13.14 20.43
CA THR A 79 20.99 -13.14 19.17
C THR A 79 20.69 -11.70 18.75
N PRO A 80 21.57 -11.07 17.96
CA PRO A 80 21.31 -9.77 17.39
C PRO A 80 20.18 -9.85 16.37
N TYR A 81 19.45 -8.74 16.20
CA TYR A 81 18.42 -8.60 15.18
C TYR A 81 19.07 -8.21 13.83
N LYS A 82 18.86 -9.02 12.81
CA LYS A 82 19.33 -8.74 11.45
C LYS A 82 18.29 -7.94 10.68
N MET A 83 18.71 -6.79 10.17
CA MET A 83 17.93 -5.95 9.28
C MET A 83 18.29 -6.33 7.84
N GLU A 84 17.36 -6.91 7.09
CA GLU A 84 17.60 -7.24 5.67
C GLU A 84 17.10 -6.15 4.72
N LYS A 85 16.18 -5.35 5.12
CA LYS A 85 15.61 -4.15 4.48
C LYS A 85 14.57 -3.57 5.44
N LEU A 86 15.01 -3.16 6.62
CA LEU A 86 14.10 -2.58 7.61
C LEU A 86 13.64 -1.20 7.12
N VAL A 87 12.41 -1.09 6.67
CA VAL A 87 11.82 0.18 6.22
C VAL A 87 11.59 1.09 7.42
N ILE A 88 12.03 2.34 7.31
CA ILE A 88 11.93 3.34 8.38
C ILE A 88 10.65 4.16 8.14
N PRO A 89 9.67 4.14 9.06
CA PRO A 89 8.51 5.01 8.94
C PRO A 89 8.92 6.48 9.08
N PRO A 90 8.23 7.41 8.38
CA PRO A 90 8.62 8.84 8.36
C PRO A 90 8.69 9.52 9.73
N ASP A 91 7.92 9.02 10.70
CA ASP A 91 7.89 9.56 12.06
C ASP A 91 9.01 9.02 12.97
N ALA A 92 9.75 7.97 12.55
CA ALA A 92 10.82 7.36 13.34
C ALA A 92 12.10 8.20 13.33
N LYS A 93 12.76 8.27 14.48
CA LYS A 93 14.09 8.91 14.67
C LYS A 93 15.05 7.99 15.41
N THR A 94 14.54 7.00 16.12
CA THR A 94 15.32 6.08 16.95
C THR A 94 14.79 4.65 16.79
N ILE A 95 15.62 3.69 17.22
CA ILE A 95 15.18 2.33 17.55
C ILE A 95 15.25 2.19 19.06
N VAL A 96 14.17 1.70 19.66
CA VAL A 96 13.97 1.51 21.09
C VAL A 96 13.97 0.03 21.40
N ALA A 97 14.76 -0.38 22.41
CA ALA A 97 14.70 -1.71 23.00
C ALA A 97 14.05 -1.63 24.37
N ALA A 98 12.95 -2.33 24.58
CA ALA A 98 12.17 -2.34 25.81
C ALA A 98 12.13 -3.72 26.45
N THR A 99 12.25 -3.79 27.80
CA THR A 99 12.00 -5.01 28.56
C THR A 99 10.54 -5.07 29.03
N GLY A 100 10.04 -6.28 29.32
CA GLY A 100 8.72 -6.45 29.94
C GLY A 100 8.57 -5.78 31.32
N GLU A 101 9.68 -5.45 31.98
CA GLU A 101 9.71 -4.78 33.30
C GLU A 101 9.84 -3.24 33.22
N GLY A 102 9.81 -2.67 31.99
CA GLY A 102 9.80 -1.21 31.75
C GLY A 102 11.18 -0.56 31.57
N GLY A 103 12.27 -1.33 31.54
CA GLY A 103 13.59 -0.80 31.15
C GLY A 103 13.61 -0.48 29.66
N THR A 104 14.06 0.72 29.28
CA THR A 104 14.15 1.13 27.89
C THR A 104 15.53 1.68 27.55
N TYR A 105 16.03 1.32 26.37
CA TYR A 105 17.25 1.85 25.78
C TYR A 105 16.96 2.24 24.33
N PHE A 106 17.63 3.25 23.80
CA PHE A 106 17.45 3.63 22.43
C PHE A 106 18.76 3.99 21.73
N ALA A 107 18.78 3.84 20.41
CA ALA A 107 19.83 4.35 19.54
C ALA A 107 19.20 5.20 18.42
N LYS A 108 19.89 6.29 18.07
CA LYS A 108 19.48 7.12 16.94
C LYS A 108 19.69 6.39 15.63
N ILE A 109 18.71 6.49 14.75
CA ILE A 109 18.89 6.13 13.34
C ILE A 109 19.79 7.19 12.69
N PRO A 110 20.81 6.81 11.90
CA PRO A 110 21.65 7.79 11.22
C PRO A 110 20.85 8.71 10.31
N GLU A 111 21.10 10.01 10.37
CA GLU A 111 20.30 11.04 9.71
C GLU A 111 20.24 10.87 8.19
N GLU A 112 21.29 10.33 7.57
CA GLU A 112 21.35 10.07 6.13
C GLU A 112 20.34 9.03 5.62
N TYR A 113 19.75 8.23 6.51
CA TYR A 113 18.71 7.25 6.17
C TYR A 113 17.30 7.73 6.54
N LEU A 114 17.17 8.86 7.24
CA LEU A 114 15.87 9.42 7.60
C LEU A 114 15.27 10.21 6.44
N LEU A 115 14.00 9.97 6.16
CA LEU A 115 13.21 10.80 5.25
C LEU A 115 12.47 11.87 6.04
N ASN A 116 12.42 13.10 5.52
CA ASN A 116 11.68 14.19 6.17
C ASN A 116 10.23 14.20 5.67
N LYS A 117 9.30 13.86 6.55
CA LYS A 117 7.87 13.80 6.26
C LYS A 117 7.31 15.07 5.58
N GLU A 118 7.84 16.25 5.95
CA GLU A 118 7.40 17.53 5.39
C GLU A 118 7.69 17.69 3.88
N ASN A 119 8.58 16.85 3.35
CA ASN A 119 8.93 16.84 1.93
C ASN A 119 8.12 15.84 1.10
N ALA A 120 7.27 15.05 1.74
CA ALA A 120 6.47 14.04 1.06
C ALA A 120 5.16 14.60 0.54
N PHE A 121 4.72 14.15 -0.63
CA PHE A 121 3.31 14.12 -0.99
C PHE A 121 2.67 12.92 -0.30
N ILE A 122 1.68 13.16 0.57
CA ILE A 122 1.09 12.12 1.42
C ILE A 122 -0.29 11.76 0.89
N PHE A 123 -0.50 10.51 0.57
CA PHE A 123 -1.82 10.09 0.13
C PHE A 123 -2.28 8.77 0.74
N GLY A 124 -3.60 8.63 0.84
CA GLY A 124 -4.26 7.41 1.26
C GLY A 124 -4.64 6.53 0.08
N ALA A 125 -4.54 5.19 0.26
CA ALA A 125 -5.10 4.24 -0.67
C ALA A 125 -6.06 3.29 0.06
N LEU A 126 -7.33 3.34 -0.32
CA LEU A 126 -8.46 2.60 0.24
C LEU A 126 -9.15 1.77 -0.83
N SER A 127 -9.92 0.75 -0.43
CA SER A 127 -10.74 -0.06 -1.32
C SER A 127 -11.90 -0.74 -0.59
N ASP A 128 -12.88 -1.23 -1.34
CA ASP A 128 -13.89 -2.18 -0.87
C ASP A 128 -14.65 -1.69 0.38
N ILE A 129 -15.30 -0.53 0.27
CA ILE A 129 -16.05 0.11 1.36
C ILE A 129 -17.41 -0.55 1.55
N HIS A 130 -18.10 -0.90 0.47
CA HIS A 130 -19.37 -1.62 0.48
C HIS A 130 -20.48 -0.98 1.34
N PHE A 131 -20.74 0.30 1.20
CA PHE A 131 -21.90 0.93 1.83
C PHE A 131 -23.18 0.12 1.57
N ASN A 132 -24.04 0.01 2.54
CA ASN A 132 -25.33 -0.72 2.51
C ASN A 132 -25.22 -2.25 2.41
N LYS A 133 -24.08 -2.87 2.67
CA LYS A 133 -23.85 -4.31 2.44
C LYS A 133 -24.89 -5.25 3.06
N TYR A 134 -25.49 -4.88 4.14
CA TYR A 134 -26.51 -5.72 4.82
C TYR A 134 -27.91 -5.14 4.76
N ASN A 135 -28.21 -4.27 3.78
CA ASN A 135 -29.47 -3.52 3.68
C ASN A 135 -29.78 -2.70 4.95
N LYS A 136 -28.79 -2.43 5.79
CA LYS A 136 -28.92 -1.62 6.99
C LYS A 136 -28.68 -0.15 6.64
N VAL A 137 -29.70 0.49 6.13
CA VAL A 137 -29.62 1.91 5.75
C VAL A 137 -29.39 2.83 6.95
N ALA A 138 -29.80 2.41 8.16
CA ALA A 138 -29.72 3.24 9.37
C ALA A 138 -28.48 3.01 10.24
N GLU A 139 -27.91 1.81 10.18
CA GLU A 139 -26.71 1.42 10.94
C GLU A 139 -25.71 0.80 9.96
N ASP A 140 -24.92 1.63 9.32
CA ASP A 140 -23.94 1.19 8.32
C ASP A 140 -22.54 1.27 8.91
N ASP A 141 -21.99 0.13 9.34
CA ASP A 141 -20.65 0.03 9.89
C ASP A 141 -19.58 0.53 8.88
N ALA A 142 -19.91 0.46 7.58
CA ALA A 142 -19.07 1.00 6.52
C ALA A 142 -18.90 2.53 6.61
N VAL A 143 -19.95 3.25 7.05
CA VAL A 143 -19.85 4.70 7.27
C VAL A 143 -18.86 5.01 8.39
N VAL A 144 -18.90 4.25 9.47
CA VAL A 144 -18.00 4.43 10.61
C VAL A 144 -16.56 4.10 10.19
N ALA A 145 -16.34 2.96 9.56
CA ALA A 145 -15.01 2.52 9.12
C ALA A 145 -14.38 3.51 8.12
N PHE A 146 -15.16 3.97 7.14
CA PHE A 146 -14.69 4.93 6.14
C PHE A 146 -14.39 6.30 6.76
N ASN A 147 -15.24 6.80 7.66
CA ASN A 147 -14.96 8.04 8.36
C ASN A 147 -13.72 7.94 9.25
N ASN A 148 -13.50 6.83 9.96
CA ASN A 148 -12.28 6.63 10.75
C ASN A 148 -11.03 6.69 9.86
N ALA A 149 -11.06 6.09 8.68
CA ALA A 149 -9.97 6.19 7.71
C ALA A 149 -9.75 7.64 7.24
N LEU A 150 -10.81 8.36 6.90
CA LEU A 150 -10.71 9.77 6.49
C LEU A 150 -10.21 10.67 7.64
N ASP A 151 -10.66 10.44 8.87
CA ASP A 151 -10.21 11.18 10.06
C ASP A 151 -8.73 10.93 10.35
N TYR A 152 -8.26 9.70 10.15
CA TYR A 152 -6.84 9.38 10.22
C TYR A 152 -6.03 10.18 9.19
N TYR A 153 -6.47 10.21 7.92
CA TYR A 153 -5.78 10.98 6.87
C TYR A 153 -5.83 12.49 7.12
N GLU A 154 -6.92 13.02 7.65
CA GLU A 154 -7.01 14.43 8.10
C GLU A 154 -5.96 14.73 9.17
N LYS A 155 -5.84 13.85 10.17
CA LYS A 155 -4.90 14.00 11.28
C LYS A 155 -3.44 14.00 10.84
N ILE A 156 -3.08 13.17 9.87
CA ILE A 156 -1.69 13.08 9.38
C ILE A 156 -1.36 14.15 8.33
N GLY A 157 -2.35 14.91 7.86
CA GLY A 157 -2.18 15.93 6.83
C GLY A 157 -2.01 15.37 5.43
N ALA A 158 -2.83 14.38 5.05
CA ALA A 158 -2.79 13.84 3.71
C ALA A 158 -3.19 14.87 2.65
N ASP A 159 -2.56 14.79 1.47
CA ASP A 159 -2.83 15.67 0.34
C ASP A 159 -3.99 15.17 -0.52
N MET A 160 -4.24 13.85 -0.53
CA MET A 160 -5.40 13.22 -1.19
C MET A 160 -5.68 11.83 -0.64
N VAL A 161 -6.83 11.28 -1.01
CA VAL A 161 -7.15 9.86 -0.81
C VAL A 161 -7.68 9.29 -2.13
N GLY A 162 -7.11 8.14 -2.56
CA GLY A 162 -7.60 7.34 -3.67
C GLY A 162 -8.37 6.12 -3.16
N VAL A 163 -9.51 5.80 -3.80
CA VAL A 163 -10.33 4.63 -3.48
C VAL A 163 -10.40 3.72 -4.70
N ALA A 164 -9.95 2.49 -4.57
CA ALA A 164 -9.89 1.52 -5.67
C ALA A 164 -11.20 0.74 -5.86
N GLY A 165 -12.34 1.40 -5.75
CA GLY A 165 -13.65 0.86 -6.12
C GLY A 165 -14.41 0.13 -5.02
N ASP A 166 -15.56 -0.44 -5.40
CA ASP A 166 -16.56 -1.08 -4.53
C ASP A 166 -17.01 -0.18 -3.37
N LEU A 167 -17.46 1.04 -3.72
CA LEU A 167 -18.06 1.96 -2.76
C LEU A 167 -19.41 1.45 -2.24
N SER A 168 -20.24 0.95 -3.14
CA SER A 168 -21.57 0.40 -2.83
C SER A 168 -21.54 -1.12 -2.80
N ASN A 169 -22.56 -1.74 -2.20
CA ASN A 169 -22.72 -3.18 -2.31
C ASN A 169 -23.43 -3.61 -3.61
N ASP A 170 -24.38 -2.84 -4.09
CA ASP A 170 -25.19 -3.18 -5.27
C ASP A 170 -25.46 -1.97 -6.20
N GLY A 171 -24.69 -0.90 -6.10
CA GLY A 171 -24.83 0.30 -6.92
C GLY A 171 -25.97 1.22 -6.50
N GLU A 172 -26.34 1.24 -5.21
CA GLU A 172 -27.46 2.01 -4.73
C GLU A 172 -27.13 3.50 -4.57
N LEU A 173 -28.06 4.36 -4.96
CA LEU A 173 -27.92 5.81 -4.83
C LEU A 173 -27.66 6.26 -3.38
N SER A 174 -28.27 5.57 -2.38
CA SER A 174 -28.03 5.87 -0.97
C SER A 174 -26.59 5.64 -0.52
N ALA A 175 -25.87 4.68 -1.13
CA ALA A 175 -24.46 4.46 -0.88
C ALA A 175 -23.61 5.66 -1.34
N TYR A 176 -23.89 6.17 -2.53
CA TYR A 176 -23.17 7.36 -3.06
C TYR A 176 -23.51 8.63 -2.29
N THR A 177 -24.72 8.75 -1.74
CA THR A 177 -25.07 9.83 -0.83
C THR A 177 -24.21 9.79 0.43
N LYS A 178 -24.07 8.63 1.06
CA LYS A 178 -23.19 8.43 2.23
C LYS A 178 -21.73 8.76 1.93
N TYR A 179 -21.23 8.31 0.77
CA TYR A 179 -19.88 8.65 0.31
C TYR A 179 -19.70 10.17 0.20
N ASN A 180 -20.61 10.85 -0.50
CA ASN A 180 -20.53 12.31 -0.69
C ASN A 180 -20.65 13.07 0.64
N GLU A 181 -21.44 12.60 1.59
CA GLU A 181 -21.53 13.15 2.94
C GLU A 181 -20.20 12.98 3.70
N ALA A 182 -19.58 11.80 3.64
CA ALA A 182 -18.34 11.49 4.35
C ALA A 182 -17.15 12.31 3.84
N ILE A 183 -17.07 12.56 2.52
CA ILE A 183 -15.99 13.35 1.93
C ILE A 183 -16.22 14.85 1.99
N SER A 184 -17.46 15.27 2.29
CA SER A 184 -17.82 16.69 2.35
C SER A 184 -17.08 17.41 3.47
N GLY A 185 -16.39 18.51 3.12
CA GLY A 185 -15.68 19.36 4.09
C GLY A 185 -14.31 18.84 4.53
N ARG A 186 -13.82 17.74 3.96
CA ARG A 186 -12.44 17.30 4.17
C ARG A 186 -11.45 18.31 3.59
N SER A 187 -10.26 18.41 4.18
CA SER A 187 -9.21 19.32 3.73
C SER A 187 -8.51 18.86 2.44
N PHE A 188 -8.71 17.60 2.06
CA PHE A 188 -8.13 16.94 0.90
C PHE A 188 -9.20 16.39 -0.05
N PRO A 189 -8.91 16.25 -1.35
CA PRO A 189 -9.79 15.58 -2.29
C PRO A 189 -9.80 14.07 -2.07
N VAL A 190 -10.95 13.43 -2.32
CA VAL A 190 -11.09 11.98 -2.35
C VAL A 190 -11.54 11.57 -3.75
N TYR A 191 -10.72 10.77 -4.43
CA TYR A 191 -10.96 10.27 -5.78
C TYR A 191 -11.27 8.78 -5.74
N THR A 192 -12.21 8.33 -6.55
CA THR A 192 -12.62 6.93 -6.56
C THR A 192 -12.85 6.41 -7.96
N VAL A 193 -12.66 5.11 -8.14
CA VAL A 193 -13.04 4.37 -9.33
C VAL A 193 -14.23 3.45 -9.03
N THR A 194 -14.88 2.94 -10.06
CA THR A 194 -15.90 1.90 -9.92
C THR A 194 -15.26 0.55 -9.65
N GLY A 195 -15.86 -0.22 -8.72
CA GLY A 195 -15.64 -1.65 -8.62
C GLY A 195 -16.77 -2.44 -9.30
N ASN A 196 -16.72 -3.77 -9.17
CA ASN A 196 -17.74 -4.62 -9.80
C ASN A 196 -19.10 -4.52 -9.11
N HIS A 197 -19.15 -4.20 -7.84
CA HIS A 197 -20.39 -3.95 -7.09
C HIS A 197 -21.05 -2.61 -7.47
N ASP A 198 -20.27 -1.62 -7.87
CA ASP A 198 -20.77 -0.34 -8.33
C ASP A 198 -21.40 -0.38 -9.74
N TYR A 199 -21.18 -1.47 -10.49
CA TYR A 199 -21.54 -1.59 -11.90
C TYR A 199 -23.04 -1.44 -12.16
N ASN A 200 -23.92 -1.79 -11.24
CA ASN A 200 -25.37 -1.61 -11.40
C ASN A 200 -25.72 -0.13 -11.51
N ALA A 201 -25.09 0.73 -10.70
CA ALA A 201 -25.25 2.18 -10.81
C ALA A 201 -24.71 2.74 -12.12
N TYR A 202 -23.66 2.15 -12.65
CA TYR A 202 -23.09 2.53 -13.94
C TYR A 202 -24.08 2.31 -15.10
N LYS A 203 -24.83 1.20 -15.11
CA LYS A 203 -25.90 0.95 -16.09
C LYS A 203 -26.93 2.07 -16.12
N ASP A 204 -27.28 2.59 -14.96
CA ASP A 204 -28.30 3.61 -14.79
C ASP A 204 -27.74 5.03 -14.88
N LYS A 205 -26.42 5.17 -15.17
CA LYS A 205 -25.66 6.44 -15.14
C LYS A 205 -25.65 7.14 -13.78
N SER A 206 -26.15 6.52 -12.74
CA SER A 206 -26.19 7.10 -11.38
C SER A 206 -24.76 7.30 -10.81
N TRP A 207 -23.80 6.50 -11.23
CA TRP A 207 -22.39 6.72 -10.95
C TRP A 207 -21.94 8.10 -11.47
N GLN A 208 -22.10 8.37 -12.77
CA GLN A 208 -21.67 9.62 -13.39
C GLN A 208 -22.34 10.84 -12.76
N GLU A 209 -23.63 10.73 -12.42
CA GLU A 209 -24.38 11.82 -11.84
C GLU A 209 -24.02 12.12 -10.38
N ASN A 210 -23.59 11.12 -9.61
CA ASN A 210 -23.42 11.25 -8.17
C ASN A 210 -21.97 11.24 -7.69
N ILE A 211 -21.05 10.59 -8.41
CA ILE A 211 -19.64 10.50 -8.02
C ILE A 211 -18.74 11.43 -8.82
N SER A 212 -18.94 11.53 -10.13
CA SER A 212 -18.12 12.39 -10.99
C SER A 212 -18.23 13.88 -10.63
N VAL A 213 -19.30 14.28 -9.98
CA VAL A 213 -19.49 15.68 -9.50
C VAL A 213 -18.43 16.08 -8.45
N GLY A 214 -17.92 15.14 -7.67
CA GLY A 214 -16.86 15.34 -6.68
C GLY A 214 -15.44 15.39 -7.28
N ILE A 215 -15.28 14.93 -8.52
CA ILE A 215 -13.97 14.87 -9.18
C ILE A 215 -13.63 16.23 -9.77
N LYS A 216 -12.80 17.00 -9.06
CA LYS A 216 -12.39 18.35 -9.46
C LYS A 216 -10.89 18.40 -9.70
N GLY A 217 -10.46 19.25 -10.65
CA GLY A 217 -9.05 19.45 -10.94
C GLY A 217 -8.39 18.28 -11.69
N CYS A 218 -9.19 17.40 -12.29
CA CYS A 218 -8.73 16.24 -13.03
C CYS A 218 -8.94 16.42 -14.53
N GLU A 219 -8.13 15.72 -15.33
CA GLU A 219 -8.28 15.58 -16.76
C GLU A 219 -9.03 14.28 -17.07
N PHE A 220 -10.17 14.37 -17.74
CA PHE A 220 -10.95 13.20 -18.11
C PHE A 220 -10.46 12.59 -19.43
N ALA A 221 -10.42 11.25 -19.45
CA ALA A 221 -10.22 10.48 -20.67
C ALA A 221 -11.37 10.71 -21.67
N PRO A 222 -11.17 10.39 -22.97
CA PRO A 222 -12.21 10.54 -23.98
C PRO A 222 -13.52 9.78 -23.70
N ASN A 223 -13.47 8.71 -22.90
CA ASN A 223 -14.67 7.96 -22.48
C ASN A 223 -15.52 8.70 -21.42
N GLY A 224 -15.00 9.81 -20.85
CA GLY A 224 -15.68 10.61 -19.84
C GLY A 224 -15.83 9.95 -18.47
N LEU A 225 -15.09 8.86 -18.21
CA LEU A 225 -15.14 8.06 -16.98
C LEU A 225 -13.81 8.01 -16.27
N ASP A 226 -12.77 7.63 -17.01
CA ASP A 226 -11.42 7.58 -16.49
C ASP A 226 -10.87 9.00 -16.40
N PHE A 227 -9.98 9.23 -15.47
CA PHE A 227 -9.41 10.56 -15.27
C PHE A 227 -8.00 10.47 -14.68
N ALA A 228 -7.25 11.56 -14.87
CA ALA A 228 -5.94 11.73 -14.28
C ALA A 228 -5.93 12.99 -13.40
N PHE A 229 -5.24 12.89 -12.26
CA PHE A 229 -4.95 13.99 -11.36
C PHE A 229 -3.43 14.25 -11.34
N TYR A 230 -3.06 15.51 -11.43
CA TYR A 230 -1.69 15.98 -11.49
C TYR A 230 -1.43 16.94 -10.32
N PRO A 231 -0.93 16.46 -9.17
CA PRO A 231 -0.80 17.30 -7.96
C PRO A 231 0.16 18.45 -8.12
N ASN A 232 1.21 18.26 -8.90
CA ASN A 232 2.26 19.26 -9.16
C ASN A 232 2.18 19.86 -10.58
N GLY A 233 1.02 19.73 -11.25
CA GLY A 233 0.87 20.10 -12.65
C GLY A 233 1.31 19.02 -13.63
N PRO A 234 1.30 19.30 -14.94
CA PRO A 234 1.51 18.28 -15.97
C PRO A 234 2.95 17.73 -16.05
N ASP A 235 3.91 18.33 -15.35
CA ASP A 235 5.32 17.94 -15.34
C ASP A 235 5.69 17.29 -13.99
N GLY A 236 5.01 16.24 -13.58
CA GLY A 236 5.26 15.56 -12.31
C GLY A 236 4.52 14.23 -12.19
N ASP A 237 4.51 13.69 -10.98
CA ASP A 237 3.83 12.42 -10.69
C ASP A 237 2.35 12.48 -11.04
N VAL A 238 1.81 11.37 -11.52
CA VAL A 238 0.45 11.27 -12.05
C VAL A 238 -0.35 10.21 -11.33
N PHE A 239 -1.59 10.52 -11.01
CA PHE A 239 -2.59 9.59 -10.50
C PHE A 239 -3.62 9.31 -11.57
N ALA A 240 -3.60 8.11 -12.14
CA ALA A 240 -4.55 7.65 -13.15
C ALA A 240 -5.62 6.75 -12.51
N PHE A 241 -6.87 7.11 -12.72
CA PHE A 241 -8.05 6.42 -12.17
C PHE A 241 -8.79 5.72 -13.30
N LEU A 242 -8.74 4.39 -13.31
CA LEU A 242 -9.38 3.54 -14.34
C LEU A 242 -10.67 2.92 -13.79
N ASN A 243 -11.76 3.16 -14.47
CA ASN A 243 -13.06 2.61 -14.10
C ASN A 243 -13.32 1.26 -14.78
N ILE A 244 -14.08 0.38 -14.13
CA ILE A 244 -14.59 -0.81 -14.77
C ILE A 244 -15.65 -0.39 -15.82
N THR A 245 -15.35 -0.58 -17.08
CA THR A 245 -16.22 -0.15 -18.18
C THR A 245 -17.25 -1.19 -18.58
N PHE A 246 -17.01 -2.44 -18.24
CA PHE A 246 -17.91 -3.52 -18.56
C PHE A 246 -17.75 -4.70 -17.59
N TYR A 247 -18.80 -5.02 -16.87
CA TYR A 247 -18.87 -6.22 -16.04
C TYR A 247 -20.15 -7.01 -16.36
N SER A 248 -20.04 -8.31 -16.59
CA SER A 248 -21.19 -9.17 -16.71
C SER A 248 -21.07 -10.35 -15.75
N TYR A 249 -21.93 -10.37 -14.80
CA TYR A 249 -22.13 -11.50 -13.89
C TYR A 249 -22.90 -12.61 -14.60
N SER A 250 -22.29 -13.23 -15.60
CA SER A 250 -22.84 -14.45 -16.20
C SER A 250 -21.85 -15.58 -15.97
N TYR A 251 -22.22 -16.49 -15.12
CA TYR A 251 -21.46 -17.71 -14.79
C TYR A 251 -21.08 -18.57 -16.03
N PHE A 252 -21.69 -18.27 -17.18
CA PHE A 252 -21.56 -19.04 -18.41
C PHE A 252 -20.82 -18.32 -19.54
N GLU A 253 -20.56 -17.04 -19.43
CA GLU A 253 -19.88 -16.28 -20.49
C GLU A 253 -18.44 -15.93 -20.07
N LYS A 254 -17.51 -16.80 -20.40
CA LYS A 254 -16.10 -16.79 -19.96
C LYS A 254 -15.21 -15.69 -20.55
N THR A 255 -15.73 -14.72 -21.28
CA THR A 255 -14.90 -13.78 -22.02
C THR A 255 -15.48 -12.38 -22.00
N ARG A 256 -15.07 -11.56 -20.99
CA ARG A 256 -15.45 -10.14 -21.04
C ARG A 256 -14.32 -9.24 -20.58
N PRO A 257 -13.92 -8.28 -21.41
CA PRO A 257 -12.96 -7.27 -21.01
C PRO A 257 -13.62 -6.36 -19.97
N VAL A 258 -12.94 -6.16 -18.87
CA VAL A 258 -13.32 -5.25 -17.81
C VAL A 258 -12.73 -3.87 -18.07
N VAL A 259 -11.72 -3.82 -18.92
CA VAL A 259 -11.04 -2.63 -19.41
C VAL A 259 -11.14 -2.55 -20.92
N SER A 260 -11.52 -1.40 -21.46
CA SER A 260 -11.54 -1.16 -22.89
C SER A 260 -10.13 -1.00 -23.44
N ILE A 261 -9.66 -2.01 -24.16
CA ILE A 261 -8.35 -2.00 -24.81
C ILE A 261 -8.24 -0.92 -25.87
N ASN A 262 -9.35 -0.58 -26.48
CA ASN A 262 -9.36 0.39 -27.58
C ASN A 262 -9.42 1.84 -27.10
N GLU A 263 -9.84 2.09 -25.88
CA GLU A 263 -10.03 3.42 -25.32
C GLU A 263 -9.15 3.68 -24.08
N GLN A 264 -9.29 2.86 -23.04
CA GLN A 264 -8.62 3.06 -21.75
C GLN A 264 -7.11 2.79 -21.84
N ILE A 265 -6.71 1.68 -22.49
CA ILE A 265 -5.29 1.33 -22.61
C ILE A 265 -4.51 2.32 -23.46
N PRO A 266 -4.99 2.77 -24.66
CA PRO A 266 -4.31 3.81 -25.41
C PRO A 266 -4.19 5.15 -24.66
N TRP A 267 -5.21 5.51 -23.88
CA TRP A 267 -5.18 6.71 -23.04
C TRP A 267 -4.13 6.61 -21.95
N LEU A 268 -4.14 5.52 -21.16
CA LEU A 268 -3.14 5.27 -20.14
C LEU A 268 -1.72 5.20 -20.73
N GLU A 269 -1.56 4.54 -21.88
CA GLU A 269 -0.28 4.49 -22.58
C GLU A 269 0.21 5.88 -23.01
N GLY A 270 -0.70 6.78 -23.37
CA GLY A 270 -0.40 8.18 -23.65
C GLY A 270 0.19 8.89 -22.44
N ILE A 271 -0.42 8.72 -21.26
CA ILE A 271 0.09 9.26 -19.99
C ILE A 271 1.48 8.69 -19.70
N LEU A 272 1.66 7.38 -19.75
CA LEU A 272 2.93 6.74 -19.40
C LEU A 272 4.07 7.12 -20.33
N LYS A 273 3.78 7.36 -21.61
CA LYS A 273 4.77 7.87 -22.57
C LYS A 273 5.16 9.33 -22.33
N ALA A 274 4.23 10.12 -21.82
CA ALA A 274 4.50 11.52 -21.46
C ALA A 274 5.27 11.65 -20.15
N HIS A 275 5.17 10.66 -19.26
CA HIS A 275 5.67 10.69 -17.88
C HIS A 275 6.67 9.54 -17.61
N THR A 276 7.65 9.34 -18.49
CA THR A 276 8.63 8.24 -18.35
C THR A 276 9.56 8.38 -17.15
N ASP A 277 9.80 9.60 -16.70
CA ASP A 277 10.70 9.92 -15.59
C ASP A 277 9.94 10.19 -14.27
N ASP A 278 8.61 10.27 -14.34
CA ASP A 278 7.72 10.52 -13.18
C ASP A 278 7.14 9.21 -12.66
N GLN A 279 6.64 9.20 -11.43
CA GLN A 279 5.86 8.07 -10.90
C GLN A 279 4.42 8.16 -11.39
N VAL A 280 3.87 7.06 -11.88
CA VAL A 280 2.47 6.96 -12.27
C VAL A 280 1.75 5.98 -11.36
N TYR A 281 0.83 6.49 -10.55
CA TYR A 281 -0.04 5.71 -9.67
C TYR A 281 -1.31 5.36 -10.41
N VAL A 282 -1.58 4.07 -10.60
CA VAL A 282 -2.77 3.59 -11.32
C VAL A 282 -3.73 2.95 -10.34
N PHE A 283 -4.86 3.59 -10.08
CA PHE A 283 -5.95 3.02 -9.30
C PHE A 283 -6.90 2.25 -10.21
N PHE A 284 -7.08 0.99 -9.90
CA PHE A 284 -8.03 0.12 -10.58
C PHE A 284 -8.55 -0.93 -9.60
N HIS A 285 -9.84 -1.27 -9.67
CA HIS A 285 -10.43 -2.16 -8.66
C HIS A 285 -9.89 -3.59 -8.70
N LEU A 286 -9.73 -4.17 -9.88
CA LEU A 286 -9.38 -5.57 -10.02
C LEU A 286 -7.86 -5.76 -10.06
N PHE A 287 -7.38 -6.74 -9.32
CA PHE A 287 -5.96 -7.08 -9.27
C PHE A 287 -5.52 -7.86 -10.52
N MET A 288 -4.21 -7.89 -10.77
CA MET A 288 -3.60 -8.67 -11.84
C MET A 288 -3.06 -10.01 -11.33
N CYS A 289 -3.20 -11.05 -12.16
CA CYS A 289 -2.54 -12.32 -11.92
C CYS A 289 -1.02 -12.20 -12.05
N GLY A 290 -0.30 -13.09 -11.35
CA GLY A 290 1.15 -13.21 -11.43
C GLY A 290 1.68 -13.58 -12.81
N PRO A 291 3.01 -13.61 -12.96
CA PRO A 291 3.70 -13.73 -14.24
C PRO A 291 3.37 -14.99 -15.06
N ASP A 292 3.10 -16.10 -14.37
CA ASP A 292 2.76 -17.38 -14.97
C ASP A 292 1.32 -17.44 -15.50
N GLY A 293 0.50 -16.42 -15.20
CA GLY A 293 -0.91 -16.38 -15.53
C GLY A 293 -1.73 -17.45 -14.81
N GLN A 294 -1.22 -17.97 -13.72
CA GLN A 294 -1.94 -18.92 -12.87
C GLN A 294 -2.81 -18.16 -11.87
N SER A 295 -3.94 -18.75 -11.53
CA SER A 295 -4.95 -18.11 -10.70
C SER A 295 -4.55 -17.93 -9.22
N HIS A 296 -3.43 -18.50 -8.81
CA HIS A 296 -2.95 -18.51 -7.42
C HIS A 296 -1.62 -17.77 -7.24
N THR A 297 -1.18 -17.04 -8.24
CA THR A 297 -0.02 -16.15 -8.14
C THR A 297 -0.41 -14.74 -8.54
N GLY A 298 0.02 -13.77 -7.76
CA GLY A 298 -0.25 -12.36 -8.01
C GLY A 298 -0.68 -11.61 -6.77
N VAL A 299 -0.37 -10.34 -6.75
CA VAL A 299 -0.66 -9.45 -5.61
C VAL A 299 -2.18 -9.31 -5.43
N GLY A 300 -2.67 -9.61 -4.23
CA GLY A 300 -4.09 -9.63 -3.90
C GLY A 300 -4.86 -10.86 -4.43
N ASN A 301 -4.18 -11.78 -5.10
CA ASN A 301 -4.79 -12.97 -5.69
C ASN A 301 -4.56 -14.19 -4.81
N LEU A 302 -5.46 -14.44 -3.89
CA LEU A 302 -5.51 -15.69 -3.14
C LEU A 302 -6.58 -16.61 -3.72
N MET A 303 -6.29 -17.91 -3.81
CA MET A 303 -7.30 -18.88 -4.19
C MET A 303 -8.44 -18.88 -3.16
N ASN A 304 -9.66 -18.73 -3.64
CA ASN A 304 -10.81 -19.08 -2.85
C ASN A 304 -10.79 -20.59 -2.58
N PRO A 305 -11.01 -21.04 -1.34
CA PRO A 305 -10.98 -22.44 -0.91
C PRO A 305 -11.81 -23.41 -1.73
N GLY A 306 -12.84 -22.96 -2.42
CA GLY A 306 -13.64 -23.79 -3.31
C GLY A 306 -13.07 -24.02 -4.70
N GLY A 307 -11.82 -23.62 -4.97
CA GLY A 307 -11.24 -23.70 -6.31
C GLY A 307 -11.87 -22.73 -7.30
N TYR A 308 -12.72 -21.84 -6.83
CA TYR A 308 -13.29 -20.77 -7.62
C TYR A 308 -12.30 -19.60 -7.65
N THR A 309 -11.57 -19.51 -8.71
CA THR A 309 -10.94 -18.25 -9.07
C THR A 309 -12.05 -17.28 -9.39
N TYR A 310 -12.11 -16.17 -8.66
CA TYR A 310 -12.91 -15.04 -9.14
C TYR A 310 -12.49 -14.76 -10.58
N PRO A 311 -13.44 -14.50 -11.49
CA PRO A 311 -13.09 -14.25 -12.88
C PRO A 311 -12.16 -13.05 -12.92
N LEU A 312 -10.89 -13.34 -13.07
CA LEU A 312 -9.87 -12.32 -13.23
C LEU A 312 -10.20 -11.54 -14.51
N PRO A 313 -10.10 -10.22 -14.49
CA PRO A 313 -10.34 -9.40 -15.68
C PRO A 313 -9.45 -9.82 -16.84
N PHE A 314 -8.38 -10.54 -16.51
CA PHE A 314 -7.33 -10.94 -17.44
C PHE A 314 -7.13 -12.45 -17.42
N GLN A 315 -8.13 -13.21 -17.91
CA GLN A 315 -8.00 -14.66 -18.03
C GLN A 315 -6.89 -15.06 -18.99
N LYS A 316 -6.13 -16.10 -18.61
CA LYS A 316 -5.05 -16.68 -19.38
C LYS A 316 -5.47 -16.98 -20.83
N GLY A 317 -4.70 -16.47 -21.79
CA GLY A 317 -4.85 -16.76 -23.21
C GLY A 317 -5.70 -15.79 -24.02
N ASN A 318 -6.32 -14.80 -23.40
CA ASN A 318 -6.96 -13.70 -24.09
C ASN A 318 -5.89 -12.75 -24.71
N SER A 319 -6.15 -12.20 -25.89
CA SER A 319 -5.27 -11.20 -26.53
C SER A 319 -5.08 -9.97 -25.64
N ASP A 320 -6.08 -9.63 -24.88
CA ASP A 320 -6.19 -8.45 -24.07
C ASP A 320 -5.35 -8.59 -22.79
N GLU A 321 -5.38 -9.75 -22.15
CA GLU A 321 -4.52 -10.08 -21.02
C GLU A 321 -3.04 -9.96 -21.41
N ARG A 322 -2.65 -10.54 -22.54
CA ARG A 322 -1.26 -10.45 -23.02
C ARG A 322 -0.81 -9.03 -23.30
N ARG A 323 -1.71 -8.18 -23.80
CA ARG A 323 -1.41 -6.77 -24.07
C ARG A 323 -1.20 -5.99 -22.76
N ILE A 324 -2.05 -6.19 -21.76
CA ILE A 324 -1.96 -5.51 -20.47
C ILE A 324 -0.74 -6.00 -19.67
N ARG A 325 -0.46 -7.32 -19.68
CA ARG A 325 0.77 -7.84 -19.06
C ARG A 325 2.02 -7.25 -19.70
N ARG A 326 2.06 -7.17 -21.02
CA ARG A 326 3.19 -6.56 -21.74
C ARG A 326 3.31 -5.07 -21.35
N PHE A 327 2.21 -4.38 -21.25
CA PHE A 327 2.15 -3.00 -20.84
C PHE A 327 2.78 -2.79 -19.44
N PHE A 328 2.38 -3.55 -18.44
CA PHE A 328 2.95 -3.43 -17.09
C PHE A 328 4.37 -4.03 -16.94
N LYS A 329 4.85 -4.79 -17.90
CA LYS A 329 6.28 -5.14 -18.02
C LYS A 329 7.12 -4.00 -18.58
N GLU A 330 6.56 -3.22 -19.49
CA GLU A 330 7.28 -2.16 -20.20
C GLU A 330 7.47 -0.91 -19.34
N TYR A 331 6.44 -0.54 -18.57
CA TYR A 331 6.43 0.68 -17.77
C TYR A 331 6.72 0.39 -16.29
N LYS A 332 8.00 0.54 -15.90
CA LYS A 332 8.48 0.24 -14.53
C LYS A 332 8.17 1.33 -13.52
N ASN A 333 7.90 2.53 -13.99
CA ASN A 333 7.53 3.70 -13.18
C ASN A 333 6.04 3.69 -12.77
N VAL A 334 5.35 2.57 -12.93
CA VAL A 334 3.96 2.41 -12.47
C VAL A 334 3.93 1.79 -11.08
N VAL A 335 3.09 2.35 -10.21
CA VAL A 335 2.57 1.72 -9.01
C VAL A 335 1.10 1.41 -9.23
N PHE A 336 0.78 0.14 -9.41
CA PHE A 336 -0.57 -0.34 -9.67
C PHE A 336 -1.27 -0.71 -8.36
N LEU A 337 -2.31 0.03 -8.02
CA LEU A 337 -3.06 -0.04 -6.77
C LEU A 337 -4.42 -0.69 -7.01
N SER A 338 -4.69 -1.83 -6.36
CA SER A 338 -5.92 -2.60 -6.58
C SER A 338 -6.50 -3.18 -5.31
N GLY A 339 -7.82 -3.43 -5.30
CA GLY A 339 -8.57 -4.03 -4.19
C GLY A 339 -9.21 -5.37 -4.57
N HIS A 340 -10.53 -5.48 -4.38
CA HIS A 340 -11.40 -6.58 -4.81
C HIS A 340 -11.32 -7.87 -3.98
N SER A 341 -10.15 -8.32 -3.55
CA SER A 341 -10.03 -9.58 -2.82
C SER A 341 -10.39 -9.44 -1.34
N HIS A 342 -10.34 -8.24 -0.80
CA HIS A 342 -10.53 -7.89 0.61
C HIS A 342 -9.49 -8.48 1.57
N TRP A 343 -8.40 -9.09 1.09
CA TRP A 343 -7.45 -9.74 1.96
C TRP A 343 -6.78 -8.76 2.92
N ALA A 344 -6.76 -9.12 4.21
CA ALA A 344 -6.05 -8.37 5.24
C ALA A 344 -4.53 -8.42 5.01
N PHE A 345 -3.79 -7.47 5.60
CA PHE A 345 -2.33 -7.46 5.50
C PHE A 345 -1.68 -8.75 6.02
N GLU A 346 -2.29 -9.37 7.01
CA GLU A 346 -1.80 -10.59 7.68
C GLU A 346 -2.02 -11.86 6.86
N MET A 347 -2.63 -11.77 5.67
CA MET A 347 -2.91 -12.92 4.83
C MET A 347 -1.70 -13.31 3.96
N GLU A 348 -0.85 -14.20 4.48
CA GLU A 348 0.39 -14.65 3.81
C GLU A 348 0.33 -16.08 3.25
N ARG A 349 -0.78 -16.80 3.45
CA ARG A 349 -0.83 -18.27 3.35
C ARG A 349 -0.45 -18.87 1.99
N TYR A 350 -0.86 -18.28 0.88
CA TYR A 350 -0.70 -18.90 -0.45
C TYR A 350 0.27 -18.17 -1.36
N ASN A 351 0.73 -16.98 -0.93
CA ASN A 351 1.57 -16.15 -1.77
C ASN A 351 2.38 -15.21 -0.88
N GLU A 352 3.69 -15.35 -0.90
CA GLU A 352 4.61 -14.45 -0.22
C GLU A 352 4.50 -13.00 -0.71
N GLU A 353 3.82 -12.79 -1.85
CA GLU A 353 3.65 -11.51 -2.51
C GLU A 353 2.19 -11.01 -2.48
N THR A 354 1.44 -11.29 -1.39
CA THR A 354 -0.01 -11.01 -1.32
C THR A 354 -0.36 -9.54 -1.42
N ASN A 355 0.41 -8.66 -0.76
CA ASN A 355 0.08 -7.24 -0.65
C ASN A 355 0.95 -6.33 -1.52
N PHE A 356 2.17 -6.76 -1.85
CA PHE A 356 3.12 -5.95 -2.59
C PHE A 356 4.11 -6.83 -3.36
N SER A 357 4.30 -6.57 -4.65
CA SER A 357 5.35 -7.19 -5.44
C SER A 357 5.61 -6.45 -6.76
N ASN A 358 6.83 -6.60 -7.27
CA ASN A 358 7.16 -6.33 -8.67
C ASN A 358 7.70 -7.57 -9.38
N PHE A 359 7.54 -8.76 -8.76
CA PHE A 359 7.98 -10.05 -9.28
C PHE A 359 9.46 -10.05 -9.68
N ASN A 360 10.34 -9.66 -8.74
CA ASN A 360 11.79 -9.51 -8.95
C ASN A 360 12.16 -8.54 -10.10
N GLY A 361 11.39 -7.46 -10.23
CA GLY A 361 11.61 -6.44 -11.26
C GLY A 361 11.09 -6.83 -12.65
N GLU A 362 10.36 -7.94 -12.78
CA GLU A 362 9.76 -8.34 -14.07
C GLU A 362 8.62 -7.42 -14.49
N TYR A 363 7.84 -6.90 -13.52
CA TYR A 363 6.69 -6.02 -13.73
C TYR A 363 6.88 -4.64 -13.05
N CYS A 364 5.89 -3.77 -13.20
CA CYS A 364 5.72 -2.61 -12.35
C CYS A 364 5.44 -3.03 -10.90
N TYR A 365 5.44 -2.08 -9.97
CA TYR A 365 5.02 -2.36 -8.60
C TYR A 365 3.51 -2.54 -8.52
N MET A 366 3.08 -3.66 -7.95
CA MET A 366 1.69 -3.99 -7.71
C MET A 366 1.42 -3.97 -6.22
N VAL A 367 0.40 -3.23 -5.83
CA VAL A 367 0.00 -3.02 -4.44
C VAL A 367 -1.45 -3.46 -4.27
N HIS A 368 -1.68 -4.43 -3.40
CA HIS A 368 -3.02 -4.79 -2.98
C HIS A 368 -3.47 -3.88 -1.83
N ILE A 369 -4.69 -3.38 -1.92
CA ILE A 369 -5.33 -2.58 -0.89
C ILE A 369 -6.38 -3.44 -0.19
N PRO A 370 -6.22 -3.74 1.12
CA PRO A 370 -7.24 -4.44 1.88
C PRO A 370 -8.57 -3.69 1.93
N SER A 371 -9.63 -4.39 2.33
CA SER A 371 -10.93 -3.76 2.51
C SER A 371 -10.96 -2.82 3.72
N VAL A 372 -11.64 -1.68 3.57
CA VAL A 372 -11.90 -0.76 4.69
C VAL A 372 -12.91 -1.34 5.68
N THR A 373 -13.84 -2.18 5.22
CA THR A 373 -14.97 -2.65 6.06
C THR A 373 -14.97 -4.12 6.35
N GLU A 374 -14.34 -4.93 5.50
CA GLU A 374 -14.36 -6.38 5.60
C GLU A 374 -13.03 -7.00 5.20
N PRO A 375 -11.92 -6.68 5.88
CA PRO A 375 -10.70 -7.45 5.70
C PRO A 375 -10.96 -8.93 5.94
N ARG A 376 -10.42 -9.78 5.08
CA ARG A 376 -10.66 -11.24 5.11
C ARG A 376 -9.40 -11.98 5.48
N TRP A 377 -9.57 -13.10 6.18
CA TRP A 377 -8.53 -14.09 6.45
C TRP A 377 -9.11 -15.51 6.38
N ILE A 378 -8.26 -16.49 6.48
CA ILE A 378 -8.67 -17.88 6.56
C ILE A 378 -8.88 -18.27 8.04
N GLU A 379 -10.13 -18.58 8.41
CA GLU A 379 -10.49 -18.99 9.78
C GLU A 379 -10.13 -20.44 10.08
N ASP A 380 -10.19 -21.31 9.07
CA ASP A 380 -10.05 -22.75 9.22
C ASP A 380 -9.19 -23.31 8.09
N GLU A 381 -8.01 -23.79 8.43
CA GLU A 381 -7.04 -24.33 7.48
C GLU A 381 -7.50 -25.58 6.76
N ASP A 382 -8.30 -26.42 7.43
CA ASP A 382 -8.75 -27.70 6.89
C ASP A 382 -9.92 -27.51 5.90
N THR A 383 -10.80 -26.57 6.17
CA THR A 383 -11.96 -26.24 5.32
C THR A 383 -11.71 -25.04 4.43
N GLU A 384 -10.56 -24.34 4.64
CA GLU A 384 -10.20 -23.08 3.97
C GLU A 384 -11.31 -22.02 4.04
N ARG A 385 -12.07 -22.02 5.10
CA ARG A 385 -13.16 -21.08 5.31
C ARG A 385 -12.60 -19.67 5.52
N THR A 386 -13.04 -18.73 4.69
CA THR A 386 -12.73 -17.33 4.88
C THR A 386 -13.62 -16.70 5.93
N GLY A 387 -13.01 -16.10 6.94
CA GLY A 387 -13.66 -15.24 7.92
C GLY A 387 -13.69 -13.80 7.46
N LYS A 388 -14.57 -13.04 8.11
CA LYS A 388 -14.65 -11.59 7.96
C LYS A 388 -14.38 -10.96 9.30
N ASN A 389 -13.47 -10.00 9.35
CA ASN A 389 -13.19 -9.30 10.59
C ASN A 389 -13.76 -7.89 10.58
N GLY A 390 -14.93 -7.73 11.14
CA GLY A 390 -15.49 -6.41 11.39
C GLY A 390 -14.74 -5.60 12.46
N GLU A 391 -13.68 -6.17 13.05
CA GLU A 391 -12.80 -5.51 14.01
C GLU A 391 -11.56 -4.88 13.33
N LEU A 392 -11.39 -5.04 12.01
CA LEU A 392 -10.33 -4.44 11.21
C LEU A 392 -10.89 -3.46 10.17
N SER A 393 -10.10 -2.43 9.88
CA SER A 393 -10.35 -1.46 8.80
C SER A 393 -9.00 -1.05 8.23
N GLN A 394 -8.62 -1.57 7.06
CA GLN A 394 -7.24 -1.51 6.61
C GLN A 394 -7.06 -0.73 5.31
N GLY A 395 -5.87 -0.15 5.14
CA GLY A 395 -5.44 0.55 3.94
C GLY A 395 -4.00 1.04 4.05
N TRP A 396 -3.53 1.72 3.02
CA TRP A 396 -2.17 2.23 2.94
C TRP A 396 -2.10 3.74 3.13
N THR A 397 -1.12 4.18 3.91
CA THR A 397 -0.61 5.55 3.83
C THR A 397 0.66 5.54 3.01
N ILE A 398 0.71 6.34 1.97
CA ILE A 398 1.83 6.37 1.04
C ILE A 398 2.49 7.74 1.08
N TYR A 399 3.79 7.74 1.29
CA TYR A 399 4.64 8.94 1.34
C TYR A 399 5.54 8.94 0.11
N ASP A 400 5.27 9.83 -0.82
CA ASP A 400 6.07 10.01 -2.03
C ASP A 400 7.03 11.18 -1.87
N TYR A 401 8.32 10.89 -1.91
CA TYR A 401 9.42 11.86 -1.78
C TYR A 401 10.05 12.22 -3.14
N GLY A 402 9.43 11.82 -4.24
CA GLY A 402 9.95 12.00 -5.57
C GLY A 402 10.80 10.81 -6.04
N ASP A 403 11.95 10.55 -5.47
CA ASP A 403 12.84 9.42 -5.80
C ASP A 403 12.60 8.16 -4.94
N THR A 404 11.88 8.31 -3.85
CA THR A 404 11.61 7.25 -2.87
C THR A 404 10.15 7.29 -2.46
N VAL A 405 9.49 6.14 -2.45
CA VAL A 405 8.10 5.99 -1.99
C VAL A 405 8.05 5.00 -0.84
N VAL A 406 7.47 5.42 0.29
CA VAL A 406 7.28 4.58 1.47
C VAL A 406 5.80 4.26 1.64
N LEU A 407 5.48 2.97 1.69
CA LEU A 407 4.12 2.47 1.90
C LEU A 407 3.98 1.97 3.33
N VAL A 408 3.05 2.56 4.07
CA VAL A 408 2.80 2.30 5.49
C VAL A 408 1.42 1.68 5.65
N PRO A 409 1.31 0.40 6.06
CA PRO A 409 0.02 -0.26 6.24
C PRO A 409 -0.60 0.11 7.58
N VAL A 410 -1.89 0.44 7.56
CA VAL A 410 -2.62 0.97 8.73
C VAL A 410 -3.93 0.22 8.92
N ASP A 411 -4.25 -0.10 10.17
CA ASP A 411 -5.60 -0.42 10.63
C ASP A 411 -6.21 0.84 11.27
N PHE A 412 -7.25 1.37 10.67
CA PHE A 412 -7.88 2.63 11.07
C PHE A 412 -8.76 2.52 12.31
N LEU A 413 -9.22 1.32 12.69
CA LEU A 413 -10.01 1.11 13.90
C LEU A 413 -9.15 1.10 15.14
N SER A 414 -8.04 0.38 15.12
CA SER A 414 -7.11 0.31 16.25
C SER A 414 -6.07 1.44 16.22
N GLY A 415 -5.84 2.06 15.08
CA GLY A 415 -4.71 2.95 14.82
C GLY A 415 -3.38 2.22 14.74
N THR A 416 -3.41 0.92 14.44
CA THR A 416 -2.19 0.09 14.35
C THR A 416 -1.49 0.32 13.01
N VAL A 417 -0.17 0.52 13.07
CA VAL A 417 0.74 0.52 11.92
C VAL A 417 1.54 -0.77 11.95
N TYR A 418 1.43 -1.57 10.90
CA TYR A 418 2.10 -2.86 10.80
C TYR A 418 3.52 -2.70 10.25
N THR A 419 4.49 -2.66 11.14
CA THR A 419 5.91 -2.43 10.80
C THR A 419 6.47 -3.49 9.85
N GLU A 420 6.04 -4.72 10.01
CA GLU A 420 6.47 -5.89 9.25
C GLU A 420 5.99 -5.92 7.78
N TYR A 421 4.94 -5.15 7.46
CA TYR A 421 4.38 -5.06 6.10
C TYR A 421 4.66 -3.72 5.43
N MET A 422 5.51 -2.86 6.01
CA MET A 422 5.94 -1.64 5.34
C MET A 422 6.82 -1.96 4.13
N GLU A 423 6.61 -1.20 3.05
CA GLU A 423 7.33 -1.35 1.80
C GLU A 423 7.98 -0.06 1.35
N ILE A 424 9.03 -0.17 0.53
CA ILE A 424 9.74 0.97 -0.03
C ILE A 424 10.08 0.73 -1.50
N ILE A 425 9.84 1.74 -2.31
CA ILE A 425 10.17 1.80 -3.73
C ILE A 425 11.25 2.86 -3.90
N HIS A 426 12.31 2.55 -4.63
CA HIS A 426 13.29 3.50 -5.13
C HIS A 426 13.15 3.58 -6.65
N LYS A 427 13.04 4.79 -7.19
CA LYS A 427 12.92 5.07 -8.63
C LYS A 427 14.24 4.93 -9.36
#